data_58a0e6af593d75108ee7906f7a83b7e9
#
_entry.id   58a0e6af593d75108ee7906f7a83b7e9
#
_cell.length_a   1.000
_cell.length_b   1.000
_cell.length_c   1.000
_cell.angle_alpha   90.00
_cell.angle_beta   90.00
_cell.angle_gamma   90.00
#
_symmetry.space_group_name_H-M   'P 1'
#
loop_
_entity.id
_entity.type
_entity.pdbx_description
1 polymer ?
#
loop_
_entity_poly.entity_id
_entity_poly.type
_entity_poly.pdbx_seq_one_letter_code
_entity_poly.pdbx_strand_id
1 'polypeptide(L)'
;MKRIAILSDIHGNMPALEAVVENIRLREIDEVICIGDLIGKGPEPAKVIASIRKHCDVVIRGNWDEFILNESNRESIKWQQNHLSDEDNNYLKQLPFCFEFMLGEKFIRCAHASPRSVHEQISPFHPLEKQETLFENSELTMNICGERTPDYYIYGDIHYACVKPIKGKGILVNT
;
A
#
# COMPACT_ATOMS: atom_id res chain seq x y z
N MET A 1 -4.22 -12.68 20.43
CA MET A 1 -3.69 -11.35 19.99
C MET A 1 -3.92 -11.28 18.49
N LYS A 2 -4.57 -10.26 17.98
CA LYS A 2 -4.85 -10.09 16.55
C LYS A 2 -3.52 -9.97 15.77
N ARG A 3 -3.36 -10.77 14.71
CA ARG A 3 -2.20 -10.76 13.81
C ARG A 3 -2.64 -10.21 12.46
N ILE A 4 -1.92 -9.21 11.97
CA ILE A 4 -2.21 -8.54 10.71
C ILE A 4 -1.04 -8.74 9.77
N ALA A 5 -1.30 -9.19 8.53
CA ALA A 5 -0.33 -9.16 7.45
C ALA A 5 -0.51 -7.89 6.62
N ILE A 6 0.60 -7.27 6.26
CA ILE A 6 0.59 -6.11 5.36
C ILE A 6 1.44 -6.45 4.14
N LEU A 7 0.84 -6.29 2.95
CA LEU A 7 1.45 -6.55 1.65
C LEU A 7 1.56 -5.25 0.87
N SER A 8 2.56 -5.15 0.00
CA SER A 8 2.73 -4.03 -0.93
C SER A 8 3.45 -4.46 -2.21
N ASP A 9 3.35 -3.64 -3.24
CA ASP A 9 4.24 -3.69 -4.41
C ASP A 9 4.25 -5.06 -5.13
N ILE A 10 3.07 -5.61 -5.33
CA ILE A 10 2.88 -6.94 -5.95
C ILE A 10 3.16 -6.89 -7.45
N HIS A 11 2.82 -5.75 -8.09
CA HIS A 11 3.17 -5.45 -9.47
C HIS A 11 2.82 -6.54 -10.49
N GLY A 12 1.68 -7.22 -10.37
CA GLY A 12 1.28 -8.24 -11.33
C GLY A 12 2.06 -9.56 -11.23
N ASN A 13 2.79 -9.78 -10.13
CA ASN A 13 3.58 -10.99 -9.87
C ASN A 13 2.73 -12.05 -9.16
N MET A 14 1.92 -12.77 -9.94
CA MET A 14 0.99 -13.77 -9.38
C MET A 14 1.71 -14.91 -8.64
N PRO A 15 2.82 -15.49 -9.15
CA PRO A 15 3.54 -16.56 -8.43
C PRO A 15 4.06 -16.11 -7.05
N ALA A 16 4.55 -14.88 -6.92
CA ALA A 16 4.98 -14.35 -5.63
C ALA A 16 3.78 -14.13 -4.70
N LEU A 17 2.66 -13.61 -5.20
CA LEU A 17 1.44 -13.43 -4.42
C LEU A 17 0.88 -14.76 -3.91
N GLU A 18 0.86 -15.80 -4.74
CA GLU A 18 0.42 -17.15 -4.32
C GLU A 18 1.25 -17.67 -3.15
N ALA A 19 2.58 -17.55 -3.22
CA ALA A 19 3.47 -17.96 -2.14
C ALA A 19 3.22 -17.17 -0.83
N VAL A 20 2.97 -15.88 -0.95
CA VAL A 20 2.65 -15.01 0.20
C VAL A 20 1.29 -15.38 0.80
N VAL A 21 0.25 -15.57 -0.02
CA VAL A 21 -1.09 -15.97 0.44
C VAL A 21 -1.04 -17.31 1.17
N GLU A 22 -0.28 -18.29 0.65
CA GLU A 22 -0.12 -19.57 1.35
C GLU A 22 0.62 -19.41 2.68
N ASN A 23 1.64 -18.56 2.75
CA ASN A 23 2.34 -18.25 4.00
C ASN A 23 1.42 -17.57 5.03
N ILE A 24 0.58 -16.63 4.59
CA ILE A 24 -0.45 -15.98 5.42
C ILE A 24 -1.40 -17.03 6.01
N ARG A 25 -1.90 -17.96 5.17
CA ARG A 25 -2.78 -19.05 5.60
C ARG A 25 -2.11 -19.95 6.64
N LEU A 26 -0.85 -20.37 6.41
CA LEU A 26 -0.10 -21.22 7.32
C LEU A 26 0.20 -20.56 8.67
N ARG A 27 0.29 -19.24 8.68
CA ARG A 27 0.51 -18.44 9.91
C ARG A 27 -0.78 -18.12 10.65
N GLU A 28 -1.94 -18.51 10.11
CA GLU A 28 -3.26 -18.20 10.68
C GLU A 28 -3.41 -16.69 10.97
N ILE A 29 -3.15 -15.86 9.97
CA ILE A 29 -3.30 -14.40 10.06
C ILE A 29 -4.79 -14.04 10.14
N ASP A 30 -5.12 -13.10 11.01
CA ASP A 30 -6.50 -12.70 11.27
C ASP A 30 -7.03 -11.63 10.29
N GLU A 31 -6.14 -10.82 9.71
CA GLU A 31 -6.50 -9.75 8.78
C GLU A 31 -5.36 -9.46 7.81
N VAL A 32 -5.69 -9.20 6.56
CA VAL A 32 -4.73 -8.92 5.48
C VAL A 32 -4.99 -7.55 4.87
N ILE A 33 -3.98 -6.69 4.88
CA ILE A 33 -4.03 -5.34 4.31
C ILE A 33 -3.06 -5.26 3.15
N CYS A 34 -3.51 -4.83 1.97
CA CYS A 34 -2.65 -4.54 0.84
C CYS A 34 -2.54 -3.02 0.63
N ILE A 35 -1.32 -2.51 0.64
CA ILE A 35 -1.06 -1.07 0.60
C ILE A 35 -0.61 -0.56 -0.78
N GLY A 36 -1.20 -1.14 -1.84
CA GLY A 36 -1.10 -0.63 -3.20
C GLY A 36 -0.02 -1.26 -4.07
N ASP A 37 0.07 -0.75 -5.29
CA ASP A 37 0.90 -1.25 -6.39
C ASP A 37 0.60 -2.71 -6.72
N LEU A 38 -0.69 -2.98 -6.94
CA LEU A 38 -1.16 -4.31 -7.31
C LEU A 38 -0.61 -4.74 -8.66
N ILE A 39 -0.53 -3.78 -9.60
CA ILE A 39 -0.23 -3.99 -11.02
C ILE A 39 0.93 -3.10 -11.50
N GLY A 40 1.22 -3.11 -12.79
CA GLY A 40 2.11 -2.13 -13.42
C GLY A 40 3.41 -2.67 -14.01
N LYS A 41 3.94 -3.81 -13.55
CA LYS A 41 5.24 -4.35 -14.02
C LYS A 41 5.17 -5.80 -14.48
N GLY A 42 4.54 -6.68 -13.73
CA GLY A 42 4.46 -8.11 -14.03
C GLY A 42 3.37 -8.46 -15.03
N PRO A 43 3.34 -9.72 -15.50
CA PRO A 43 2.53 -10.14 -16.64
C PRO A 43 1.09 -10.52 -16.31
N GLU A 44 0.66 -10.51 -15.05
CA GLU A 44 -0.65 -11.06 -14.66
C GLU A 44 -1.51 -10.06 -13.86
N PRO A 45 -1.78 -8.84 -14.40
CA PRO A 45 -2.46 -7.79 -13.64
C PRO A 45 -3.87 -8.20 -13.21
N ALA A 46 -4.70 -8.73 -14.11
CA ALA A 46 -6.07 -9.12 -13.78
C ALA A 46 -6.14 -10.27 -12.76
N LYS A 47 -5.23 -11.23 -12.83
CA LYS A 47 -5.17 -12.33 -11.85
C LYS A 47 -4.79 -11.83 -10.46
N VAL A 48 -3.84 -10.90 -10.39
CA VAL A 48 -3.44 -10.29 -9.12
C VAL A 48 -4.60 -9.51 -8.51
N ILE A 49 -5.32 -8.68 -9.29
CA ILE A 49 -6.51 -7.97 -8.81
C ILE A 49 -7.55 -8.95 -8.26
N ALA A 50 -7.86 -10.02 -9.00
CA ALA A 50 -8.82 -11.02 -8.55
C ALA A 50 -8.38 -11.74 -7.25
N SER A 51 -7.09 -12.05 -7.14
CA SER A 51 -6.53 -12.69 -5.93
C SER A 51 -6.55 -11.73 -4.72
N ILE A 52 -6.17 -10.47 -4.91
CA ILE A 52 -6.18 -9.46 -3.85
C ILE A 52 -7.61 -9.21 -3.35
N ARG A 53 -8.58 -9.06 -4.25
CA ARG A 53 -10.01 -8.90 -3.90
C ARG A 53 -10.55 -10.09 -3.09
N LYS A 54 -9.98 -11.28 -3.27
CA LYS A 54 -10.40 -12.50 -2.56
C LYS A 54 -9.74 -12.66 -1.19
N HIS A 55 -8.48 -12.22 -1.04
CA HIS A 55 -7.65 -12.59 0.10
C HIS A 55 -7.27 -11.42 1.02
N CYS A 56 -7.53 -10.16 0.61
CA CYS A 56 -7.27 -8.99 1.42
C CYS A 56 -8.57 -8.38 1.96
N ASP A 57 -8.58 -8.06 3.24
CA ASP A 57 -9.72 -7.41 3.91
C ASP A 57 -9.75 -5.91 3.62
N VAL A 58 -8.57 -5.30 3.45
CA VAL A 58 -8.40 -3.90 3.10
C VAL A 58 -7.38 -3.77 1.97
N VAL A 59 -7.69 -2.91 1.00
CA VAL A 59 -6.78 -2.59 -0.11
C VAL A 59 -6.77 -1.08 -0.30
N ILE A 60 -5.60 -0.48 -0.37
CA ILE A 60 -5.44 0.94 -0.69
C ILE A 60 -4.68 1.11 -2.01
N ARG A 61 -4.74 2.32 -2.57
CA ARG A 61 -4.19 2.65 -3.88
C ARG A 61 -2.69 2.92 -3.82
N GLY A 62 -1.92 2.34 -4.78
CA GLY A 62 -0.54 2.69 -5.06
C GLY A 62 -0.40 3.63 -6.27
N ASN A 63 0.82 4.08 -6.55
CA ASN A 63 1.09 4.98 -7.66
C ASN A 63 0.90 4.30 -9.03
N TRP A 64 1.22 3.01 -9.18
CA TRP A 64 1.01 2.28 -10.41
C TRP A 64 -0.46 1.98 -10.66
N ASP A 65 -1.25 1.73 -9.62
CA ASP A 65 -2.69 1.55 -9.72
C ASP A 65 -3.36 2.83 -10.26
N GLU A 66 -2.83 4.01 -9.89
CA GLU A 66 -3.27 5.30 -10.40
C GLU A 66 -2.74 5.58 -11.81
N PHE A 67 -1.47 5.28 -12.10
CA PHE A 67 -0.89 5.47 -13.45
C PHE A 67 -1.65 4.72 -14.53
N ILE A 68 -2.07 3.49 -14.25
CA ILE A 68 -2.79 2.66 -15.20
C ILE A 68 -4.15 3.27 -15.60
N LEU A 69 -4.76 4.06 -14.76
CA LEU A 69 -6.06 4.70 -15.04
C LEU A 69 -5.95 5.92 -15.94
N ASN A 70 -4.74 6.44 -16.16
CA ASN A 70 -4.51 7.63 -16.96
C ASN A 70 -4.05 7.28 -18.38
N GLU A 71 -4.33 8.16 -19.35
CA GLU A 71 -3.82 8.01 -20.72
C GLU A 71 -2.27 8.00 -20.68
N SER A 72 -1.68 7.09 -21.45
CA SER A 72 -0.23 6.97 -21.52
C SER A 72 0.23 6.55 -22.91
N ASN A 73 1.37 7.09 -23.33
CA ASN A 73 2.05 6.67 -24.56
C ASN A 73 3.09 5.55 -24.31
N ARG A 74 3.30 5.15 -23.05
CA ARG A 74 4.24 4.07 -22.72
C ARG A 74 3.64 2.71 -23.06
N GLU A 75 4.35 1.93 -23.85
CA GLU A 75 3.88 0.60 -24.30
C GLU A 75 3.57 -0.34 -23.12
N SER A 76 4.39 -0.32 -22.08
CA SER A 76 4.18 -1.14 -20.88
C SER A 76 2.88 -0.80 -20.17
N ILE A 77 2.50 0.47 -20.11
CA ILE A 77 1.23 0.90 -19.50
C ILE A 77 0.05 0.50 -20.38
N LYS A 78 0.14 0.73 -21.70
CA LYS A 78 -0.90 0.30 -22.66
C LYS A 78 -1.11 -1.21 -22.60
N TRP A 79 -0.03 -1.96 -22.48
CA TRP A 79 -0.12 -3.41 -22.37
C TRP A 79 -0.91 -3.82 -21.12
N GLN A 80 -0.62 -3.23 -19.97
CA GLN A 80 -1.38 -3.46 -18.74
C GLN A 80 -2.86 -3.10 -18.92
N GLN A 81 -3.15 -1.90 -19.47
CA GLN A 81 -4.51 -1.43 -19.73
C GLN A 81 -5.31 -2.40 -20.60
N ASN A 82 -4.70 -2.96 -21.63
CA ASN A 82 -5.33 -3.93 -22.54
C ASN A 82 -5.61 -5.30 -21.90
N HIS A 83 -5.02 -5.57 -20.72
CA HIS A 83 -5.22 -6.82 -19.96
C HIS A 83 -6.15 -6.65 -18.76
N LEU A 84 -6.77 -5.48 -18.61
CA LEU A 84 -7.74 -5.17 -17.57
C LEU A 84 -9.14 -5.04 -18.16
N SER A 85 -10.13 -5.57 -17.45
CA SER A 85 -11.53 -5.35 -17.74
C SER A 85 -12.02 -3.98 -17.22
N ASP A 86 -13.20 -3.55 -17.64
CA ASP A 86 -13.86 -2.36 -17.08
C ASP A 86 -14.13 -2.54 -15.58
N GLU A 87 -14.40 -3.76 -15.12
CA GLU A 87 -14.59 -4.07 -13.71
C GLU A 87 -13.29 -3.87 -12.92
N ASP A 88 -12.14 -4.33 -13.45
CA ASP A 88 -10.83 -4.13 -12.84
C ASP A 88 -10.49 -2.64 -12.74
N ASN A 89 -10.72 -1.90 -13.83
CA ASN A 89 -10.50 -0.45 -13.85
C ASN A 89 -11.40 0.28 -12.83
N ASN A 90 -12.67 -0.12 -12.72
CA ASN A 90 -13.59 0.46 -11.74
C ASN A 90 -13.17 0.12 -10.30
N TYR A 91 -12.67 -1.08 -10.07
CA TYR A 91 -12.13 -1.47 -8.76
C TYR A 91 -10.94 -0.59 -8.37
N LEU A 92 -9.95 -0.43 -9.25
CA LEU A 92 -8.76 0.40 -9.00
C LEU A 92 -9.13 1.87 -8.71
N LYS A 93 -10.11 2.43 -9.46
CA LYS A 93 -10.60 3.80 -9.23
C LYS A 93 -11.18 4.04 -7.84
N GLN A 94 -11.76 3.00 -7.23
CA GLN A 94 -12.44 3.09 -5.95
C GLN A 94 -11.50 2.85 -4.75
N LEU A 95 -10.25 2.45 -4.98
CA LEU A 95 -9.30 2.20 -3.91
C LEU A 95 -9.04 3.47 -3.09
N PRO A 96 -9.17 3.41 -1.76
CA PRO A 96 -8.90 4.54 -0.89
C PRO A 96 -7.41 4.90 -0.91
N PHE A 97 -7.10 6.14 -0.55
CA PHE A 97 -5.73 6.65 -0.50
C PHE A 97 -4.91 6.08 0.65
N CYS A 98 -5.53 5.93 1.81
CA CYS A 98 -4.89 5.39 3.01
C CYS A 98 -5.88 4.57 3.84
N PHE A 99 -5.36 3.86 4.81
CA PHE A 99 -6.17 3.18 5.82
C PHE A 99 -5.59 3.44 7.21
N GLU A 100 -6.46 3.79 8.15
CA GLU A 100 -6.08 4.09 9.53
C GLU A 100 -6.88 3.23 10.50
N PHE A 101 -6.23 2.73 11.54
CA PHE A 101 -6.87 1.91 12.56
C PHE A 101 -6.15 1.96 13.90
N MET A 102 -6.84 1.52 14.94
CA MET A 102 -6.25 1.31 16.27
C MET A 102 -5.88 -0.16 16.46
N LEU A 103 -4.66 -0.43 16.92
CA LEU A 103 -4.24 -1.75 17.38
C LEU A 103 -3.88 -1.66 18.87
N GLY A 104 -4.82 -2.01 19.74
CA GLY A 104 -4.76 -1.65 21.14
C GLY A 104 -4.80 -0.12 21.30
N GLU A 105 -3.81 0.45 22.01
CA GLU A 105 -3.69 1.90 22.17
C GLU A 105 -2.85 2.58 21.07
N LYS A 106 -2.33 1.80 20.13
CA LYS A 106 -1.46 2.30 19.06
C LYS A 106 -2.28 2.73 17.85
N PHE A 107 -2.01 3.93 17.38
CA PHE A 107 -2.58 4.47 16.14
C PHE A 107 -1.69 4.10 14.96
N ILE A 108 -2.23 3.37 14.00
CA ILE A 108 -1.54 2.87 12.81
C ILE A 108 -2.10 3.58 11.59
N ARG A 109 -1.22 4.09 10.75
CA ARG A 109 -1.56 4.60 9.41
C ARG A 109 -0.82 3.79 8.36
N CYS A 110 -1.57 3.29 7.39
CA CYS A 110 -1.07 2.66 6.18
C CYS A 110 -1.34 3.59 5.00
N ALA A 111 -0.31 3.93 4.23
CA ALA A 111 -0.41 4.62 2.95
C ALA A 111 0.62 4.02 2.00
N HIS A 112 0.45 4.20 0.67
CA HIS A 112 1.41 3.62 -0.26
C HIS A 112 2.77 4.31 -0.19
N ALA A 113 2.79 5.64 -0.21
CA ALA A 113 4.01 6.46 -0.14
C ALA A 113 3.90 7.51 0.99
N SER A 114 3.73 8.80 0.69
CA SER A 114 3.58 9.83 1.71
C SER A 114 2.11 10.06 2.10
N PRO A 115 1.83 10.75 3.22
CA PRO A 115 0.46 11.11 3.57
C PRO A 115 -0.16 12.17 2.63
N ARG A 116 0.61 12.73 1.70
CA ARG A 116 0.18 13.79 0.77
C ARG A 116 0.01 13.31 -0.67
N SER A 117 0.70 12.23 -1.05
CA SER A 117 0.66 11.73 -2.43
C SER A 117 1.19 10.31 -2.53
N VAL A 118 0.56 9.47 -3.36
CA VAL A 118 1.09 8.15 -3.73
C VAL A 118 2.37 8.22 -4.57
N HIS A 119 2.71 9.41 -5.08
CA HIS A 119 3.89 9.65 -5.93
C HIS A 119 5.06 10.29 -5.17
N GLU A 120 4.87 10.70 -3.91
CA GLU A 120 5.93 11.31 -3.12
C GLU A 120 6.72 10.23 -2.38
N GLN A 121 7.79 9.78 -3.02
CA GLN A 121 8.67 8.75 -2.48
C GLN A 121 9.55 9.31 -1.34
N ILE A 122 9.47 8.71 -0.17
CA ILE A 122 10.31 9.05 0.99
C ILE A 122 11.01 7.79 1.50
N SER A 123 12.32 7.74 1.30
CA SER A 123 13.15 6.61 1.72
C SER A 123 13.79 6.83 3.11
N PRO A 124 14.23 5.77 3.79
CA PRO A 124 14.95 5.88 5.07
C PRO A 124 16.32 6.57 4.96
N PHE A 125 16.79 6.86 3.72
CA PHE A 125 18.05 7.55 3.43
C PHE A 125 17.88 9.06 3.22
N HIS A 126 16.65 9.57 3.11
CA HIS A 126 16.41 11.02 3.08
C HIS A 126 16.76 11.67 4.43
N PRO A 127 16.99 13.00 4.48
CA PRO A 127 17.16 13.73 5.74
C PRO A 127 16.03 13.47 6.73
N LEU A 128 16.35 13.53 8.03
CA LEU A 128 15.41 13.19 9.09
C LEU A 128 14.13 14.04 9.01
N GLU A 129 14.26 15.34 8.75
CA GLU A 129 13.14 16.27 8.63
C GLU A 129 12.15 15.80 7.53
N LYS A 130 12.65 15.25 6.42
CA LYS A 130 11.79 14.72 5.36
C LYS A 130 11.09 13.42 5.80
N GLN A 131 11.77 12.56 6.57
CA GLN A 131 11.16 11.34 7.09
C GLN A 131 10.09 11.65 8.15
N GLU A 132 10.28 12.70 8.96
CA GLU A 132 9.31 13.13 9.96
C GLU A 132 7.98 13.58 9.34
N THR A 133 7.98 14.09 8.11
CA THR A 133 6.76 14.49 7.41
C THR A 133 5.81 13.31 7.10
N LEU A 134 6.29 12.07 7.15
CA LEU A 134 5.44 10.88 7.03
C LEU A 134 4.41 10.75 8.16
N PHE A 135 4.67 11.34 9.32
CA PHE A 135 3.74 11.31 10.44
C PHE A 135 2.70 12.44 10.42
N GLU A 136 2.81 13.39 9.49
CA GLU A 136 1.89 14.53 9.41
C GLU A 136 0.49 14.09 8.93
N ASN A 137 -0.52 14.82 9.36
CA ASN A 137 -1.87 14.72 8.83
C ASN A 137 -1.97 15.52 7.52
N SER A 138 -2.86 15.09 6.64
CA SER A 138 -3.19 15.79 5.39
C SER A 138 -4.69 15.72 5.12
N GLU A 139 -5.14 16.40 4.06
CA GLU A 139 -6.52 16.29 3.58
C GLU A 139 -6.86 14.91 2.99
N LEU A 140 -5.82 14.13 2.62
CA LEU A 140 -5.97 12.78 2.05
C LEU A 140 -5.96 11.68 3.11
N THR A 141 -5.53 11.98 4.34
CA THR A 141 -5.54 11.02 5.45
C THR A 141 -6.91 10.96 6.10
N MET A 142 -7.28 9.81 6.65
CA MET A 142 -8.61 9.61 7.26
C MET A 142 -8.79 10.41 8.55
N ASN A 143 -7.68 10.70 9.24
CA ASN A 143 -7.64 11.50 10.49
C ASN A 143 -8.61 10.97 11.57
N ILE A 144 -8.72 9.64 11.70
CA ILE A 144 -9.65 8.98 12.64
C ILE A 144 -9.41 9.36 14.11
N CYS A 145 -8.20 9.83 14.43
CA CYS A 145 -7.80 10.28 15.76
C CYS A 145 -7.68 11.82 15.85
N GLY A 146 -8.33 12.56 14.94
CA GLY A 146 -8.27 14.02 14.87
C GLY A 146 -6.84 14.50 14.55
N GLU A 147 -6.28 15.40 15.38
CA GLU A 147 -4.95 15.96 15.17
C GLU A 147 -3.80 15.03 15.61
N ARG A 148 -4.11 13.91 16.30
CA ARG A 148 -3.08 12.94 16.71
C ARG A 148 -2.39 12.36 15.49
N THR A 149 -1.06 12.32 15.53
CA THR A 149 -0.23 11.67 14.52
C THR A 149 -0.07 10.17 14.81
N PRO A 150 0.16 9.30 13.80
CA PRO A 150 0.26 7.87 14.01
C PRO A 150 1.49 7.47 14.84
N ASP A 151 1.35 6.45 15.68
CA ASP A 151 2.48 5.79 16.35
C ASP A 151 3.30 4.94 15.36
N TYR A 152 2.62 4.39 14.33
CA TYR A 152 3.25 3.63 13.25
C TYR A 152 2.77 4.15 11.90
N TYR A 153 3.73 4.47 11.04
CA TYR A 153 3.48 4.77 9.63
C TYR A 153 4.01 3.63 8.78
N ILE A 154 3.11 2.90 8.10
CA ILE A 154 3.44 1.72 7.31
C ILE A 154 3.24 2.07 5.83
N TYR A 155 4.26 1.83 5.00
CA TYR A 155 4.26 2.24 3.61
C TYR A 155 5.06 1.27 2.71
N GLY A 156 4.83 1.32 1.40
CA GLY A 156 5.51 0.56 0.35
C GLY A 156 6.41 1.42 -0.53
N ASP A 157 6.20 1.38 -1.85
CA ASP A 157 6.75 2.23 -2.92
C ASP A 157 8.27 2.13 -3.15
N ILE A 158 9.08 2.09 -2.10
CA ILE A 158 10.55 2.14 -2.23
C ILE A 158 11.21 0.77 -2.36
N HIS A 159 10.47 -0.33 -2.24
CA HIS A 159 10.95 -1.71 -2.32
C HIS A 159 12.18 -1.99 -1.41
N TYR A 160 12.19 -1.40 -0.24
CA TYR A 160 13.28 -1.54 0.73
C TYR A 160 12.71 -1.80 2.12
N ALA A 161 12.55 -3.09 2.45
CA ALA A 161 11.99 -3.50 3.74
C ALA A 161 12.81 -2.97 4.92
N CYS A 162 12.19 -2.19 5.78
CA CYS A 162 12.84 -1.66 6.97
C CYS A 162 11.86 -1.32 8.10
N VAL A 163 12.38 -1.34 9.33
CA VAL A 163 11.70 -0.80 10.50
C VAL A 163 12.62 0.24 11.12
N LYS A 164 12.17 1.50 11.21
CA LYS A 164 12.99 2.61 11.67
C LYS A 164 12.24 3.47 12.70
N PRO A 165 12.68 3.49 13.97
CA PRO A 165 12.14 4.42 14.95
C PRO A 165 12.59 5.85 14.64
N ILE A 166 11.65 6.79 14.69
CA ILE A 166 11.87 8.23 14.56
C ILE A 166 11.63 8.86 15.93
N LYS A 167 12.69 9.38 16.53
CA LYS A 167 12.65 9.92 17.89
C LYS A 167 11.62 11.04 18.03
N GLY A 168 10.72 10.89 19.00
CA GLY A 168 9.67 11.89 19.27
C GLY A 168 8.48 11.87 18.30
N LYS A 169 8.47 10.93 17.35
CA LYS A 169 7.38 10.77 16.36
C LYS A 169 6.72 9.40 16.45
N GLY A 170 7.41 8.35 16.06
CA GLY A 170 6.86 7.00 16.00
C GLY A 170 7.79 6.02 15.29
N ILE A 171 7.23 5.00 14.67
CA ILE A 171 7.97 3.97 13.95
C ILE A 171 7.55 3.95 12.48
N LEU A 172 8.52 4.10 11.58
CA LEU A 172 8.35 3.86 10.15
C LEU A 172 8.54 2.37 9.87
N VAL A 173 7.64 1.81 9.07
CA VAL A 173 7.73 0.44 8.57
C VAL A 173 7.55 0.49 7.06
N ASN A 174 8.56 0.05 6.30
CA ASN A 174 8.43 -0.18 4.87
C ASN A 174 8.38 -1.68 4.59
N THR A 175 7.46 -2.10 3.72
CA THR A 175 7.18 -3.50 3.40
C THR A 175 7.78 -3.92 2.06
#